data_7395a1809f6c3ec95a64bb858adaa334
#
_entry.id   7395a1809f6c3ec95a64bb858adaa334
#
_cell.length_a   1.000
_cell.length_b   1.000
_cell.length_c   1.000
_cell.angle_alpha   90.00
_cell.angle_beta   90.00
_cell.angle_gamma   90.00
#
_symmetry.space_group_name_H-M   'P 1'
#
loop_
_entity.id
_entity.type
_entity.pdbx_description
1 polymer ?
#
loop_
_entity_poly.entity_id
_entity_poly.type
_entity_poly.pdbx_seq_one_letter_code
_entity_poly.pdbx_strand_id
1 'polypeptide(L)'
;MIRFVNNINEIPDYPSSRVVLIDNTLLSEQAVIDRIEKALDAPYEKDNWDGFRDAITDLSWLDCSSVVLVHQSLPKLNGWDMNVYLEQLYDASAEWESRGGNKAFCVYFLLDDKAKVDFFLPGKFPQPEVQHKRAPATHIGDIFEITLPGDRKRYMQFIIVDSSQMGAWGVRVFKTDYSMEDKPSVDVIVKDSVDFYCNTRAIGQGILLGLWSFYGKSADLGNLDAMVFRTFDRGIPGLNPQGWRVWKASQKVHHYRVLPRKYLKADDGGMFPPIWVLYRIISGRWCPAPNVIDDYKGASLIERLLGKEHIPKHLAPKM
;
A
#
# COMPACT_ATOMS: atom_id res chain seq x y z
N MET A 1 -8.98 16.50 -11.31
CA MET A 1 -9.76 15.39 -11.95
C MET A 1 -8.82 14.38 -12.59
N ILE A 2 -8.97 13.08 -12.28
CA ILE A 2 -8.18 11.99 -12.90
C ILE A 2 -9.01 11.30 -13.99
N ARG A 3 -8.39 11.04 -15.14
CA ARG A 3 -9.04 10.42 -16.31
C ARG A 3 -8.14 9.36 -16.95
N PHE A 4 -8.76 8.38 -17.60
CA PHE A 4 -8.09 7.36 -18.41
C PHE A 4 -8.48 7.55 -19.87
N VAL A 5 -7.49 7.52 -20.77
CA VAL A 5 -7.67 7.71 -22.22
C VAL A 5 -7.00 6.55 -22.98
N ASN A 6 -7.50 6.21 -24.18
CA ASN A 6 -6.87 5.16 -24.98
C ASN A 6 -5.52 5.63 -25.56
N ASN A 7 -5.46 6.91 -25.92
CA ASN A 7 -4.22 7.53 -26.38
C ASN A 7 -4.18 9.03 -26.00
N ILE A 8 -3.00 9.61 -26.03
CA ILE A 8 -2.79 11.02 -25.64
C ILE A 8 -3.49 12.04 -26.52
N ASN A 9 -3.85 11.67 -27.76
CA ASN A 9 -4.58 12.57 -28.69
C ASN A 9 -6.06 12.75 -28.31
N GLU A 10 -6.58 11.94 -27.40
CA GLU A 10 -7.94 12.12 -26.85
C GLU A 10 -8.00 13.16 -25.73
N ILE A 11 -6.84 13.66 -25.27
CA ILE A 11 -6.80 14.68 -24.23
C ILE A 11 -7.25 16.00 -24.82
N PRO A 12 -8.28 16.65 -24.24
CA PRO A 12 -8.75 17.94 -24.72
C PRO A 12 -7.64 18.99 -24.72
N ASP A 13 -7.69 19.92 -25.67
CA ASP A 13 -6.87 21.11 -25.63
C ASP A 13 -7.31 21.98 -24.45
N TYR A 14 -6.36 22.39 -23.64
CA TYR A 14 -6.57 23.25 -22.48
C TYR A 14 -5.92 24.62 -22.76
N PRO A 15 -6.69 25.63 -23.18
CA PRO A 15 -6.18 26.98 -23.40
C PRO A 15 -5.49 27.50 -22.14
N SER A 16 -4.33 28.12 -22.29
CA SER A 16 -3.56 28.67 -21.16
C SER A 16 -3.22 27.65 -20.06
N SER A 17 -2.86 26.41 -20.46
CA SER A 17 -2.45 25.36 -19.54
C SER A 17 -0.94 25.16 -19.48
N ARG A 18 -0.46 24.61 -18.38
CA ARG A 18 0.85 23.97 -18.26
C ARG A 18 0.68 22.47 -18.39
N VAL A 19 1.31 21.87 -19.39
CA VAL A 19 1.27 20.43 -19.66
C VAL A 19 2.57 19.81 -19.24
N VAL A 20 2.52 18.77 -18.41
CA VAL A 20 3.68 18.02 -17.94
C VAL A 20 3.59 16.59 -18.43
N LEU A 21 4.60 16.13 -19.15
CA LEU A 21 4.67 14.75 -19.65
C LEU A 21 5.49 13.89 -18.69
N ILE A 22 4.88 12.80 -18.27
CA ILE A 22 5.45 11.76 -17.40
C ILE A 22 5.60 10.48 -18.19
N ASP A 23 6.71 9.80 -18.03
CA ASP A 23 7.00 8.55 -18.72
C ASP A 23 7.87 7.60 -17.88
N ASN A 24 8.12 6.40 -18.40
CA ASN A 24 8.88 5.35 -17.74
C ASN A 24 10.41 5.55 -17.74
N THR A 25 10.91 6.69 -18.18
CA THR A 25 12.33 7.06 -18.02
C THR A 25 12.63 7.62 -16.64
N LEU A 26 11.58 7.99 -15.87
CA LEU A 26 11.71 8.49 -14.52
C LEU A 26 11.82 7.30 -13.56
N LEU A 27 13.00 7.14 -12.92
CA LEU A 27 13.37 5.94 -12.18
C LEU A 27 13.38 6.12 -10.66
N SER A 28 13.11 7.33 -10.17
CA SER A 28 13.14 7.63 -8.72
C SER A 28 12.13 8.72 -8.36
N GLU A 29 11.80 8.81 -7.07
CA GLU A 29 11.06 9.91 -6.46
C GLU A 29 11.56 11.26 -6.95
N GLN A 30 12.86 11.52 -6.76
CA GLN A 30 13.47 12.80 -7.13
C GLN A 30 13.32 13.11 -8.63
N ALA A 31 13.48 12.10 -9.50
CA ALA A 31 13.34 12.31 -10.94
C ALA A 31 11.91 12.72 -11.34
N VAL A 32 10.89 12.22 -10.64
CA VAL A 32 9.49 12.60 -10.87
C VAL A 32 9.24 14.02 -10.36
N ILE A 33 9.71 14.33 -9.16
CA ILE A 33 9.59 15.67 -8.54
C ILE A 33 10.26 16.71 -9.43
N ASP A 34 11.53 16.51 -9.78
CA ASP A 34 12.30 17.43 -10.62
C ASP A 34 11.62 17.67 -11.99
N ARG A 35 11.07 16.62 -12.60
CA ARG A 35 10.37 16.73 -13.88
C ARG A 35 9.16 17.64 -13.78
N ILE A 36 8.36 17.47 -12.72
CA ILE A 36 7.13 18.25 -12.53
C ILE A 36 7.47 19.68 -12.12
N GLU A 37 8.36 19.88 -11.16
CA GLU A 37 8.78 21.20 -10.70
C GLU A 37 9.38 22.05 -11.83
N LYS A 38 10.29 21.46 -12.60
CA LYS A 38 10.87 22.13 -13.76
C LYS A 38 9.85 22.53 -14.81
N ALA A 39 8.87 21.67 -15.08
CA ALA A 39 7.83 21.95 -16.07
C ALA A 39 6.82 23.02 -15.58
N LEU A 40 6.68 23.16 -14.27
CA LEU A 40 5.81 24.14 -13.62
C LEU A 40 6.52 25.43 -13.20
N ASP A 41 7.83 25.58 -13.50
CA ASP A 41 8.66 26.71 -13.05
C ASP A 41 8.49 26.95 -11.53
N ALA A 42 8.55 25.88 -10.73
CA ALA A 42 8.32 25.97 -9.30
C ALA A 42 9.33 26.92 -8.63
N PRO A 43 8.91 27.82 -7.73
CA PRO A 43 9.79 28.83 -7.15
C PRO A 43 10.74 28.26 -6.09
N TYR A 44 10.64 26.97 -5.77
CA TYR A 44 11.45 26.27 -4.78
C TYR A 44 11.61 24.81 -5.17
N GLU A 45 12.76 24.24 -4.85
CA GLU A 45 13.04 22.83 -5.05
C GLU A 45 12.53 22.01 -3.86
N LYS A 46 11.94 20.86 -4.14
CA LYS A 46 11.49 19.88 -3.16
C LYS A 46 12.29 18.59 -3.33
N ASP A 47 12.54 17.90 -2.24
CA ASP A 47 13.38 16.71 -2.18
C ASP A 47 12.64 15.47 -1.67
N ASN A 48 11.31 15.60 -1.47
CA ASN A 48 10.50 14.50 -0.93
C ASN A 48 9.02 14.64 -1.31
N TRP A 49 8.29 13.55 -1.12
CA TRP A 49 6.84 13.48 -1.43
C TRP A 49 5.99 14.49 -0.66
N ASP A 50 6.34 14.85 0.58
CA ASP A 50 5.55 15.82 1.35
C ASP A 50 5.65 17.22 0.74
N GLY A 51 6.86 17.64 0.38
CA GLY A 51 7.08 18.88 -0.33
C GLY A 51 6.44 18.89 -1.72
N PHE A 52 6.47 17.76 -2.43
CA PHE A 52 5.77 17.61 -3.71
C PHE A 52 4.26 17.81 -3.57
N ARG A 53 3.64 17.20 -2.54
CA ARG A 53 2.22 17.39 -2.25
C ARG A 53 1.88 18.86 -2.06
N ASP A 54 2.65 19.55 -1.22
CA ASP A 54 2.43 20.98 -0.98
C ASP A 54 2.50 21.78 -2.30
N ALA A 55 3.46 21.46 -3.15
CA ALA A 55 3.61 22.13 -4.44
C ALA A 55 2.39 21.92 -5.35
N ILE A 56 1.96 20.69 -5.59
CA ILE A 56 0.85 20.39 -6.50
C ILE A 56 -0.52 20.81 -5.96
N THR A 57 -0.65 21.07 -4.67
CA THR A 57 -1.87 21.58 -4.05
C THR A 57 -1.90 23.11 -3.97
N ASP A 58 -0.79 23.80 -3.96
CA ASP A 58 -0.72 25.26 -3.93
C ASP A 58 -0.84 25.88 -5.33
N LEU A 59 0.11 25.64 -6.23
CA LEU A 59 0.18 26.18 -7.60
C LEU A 59 -0.15 27.67 -7.73
N SER A 60 -0.02 28.46 -6.64
CA SER A 60 -0.40 29.89 -6.60
C SER A 60 0.49 30.77 -7.46
N TRP A 61 1.74 30.33 -7.69
CA TRP A 61 2.73 31.05 -8.52
C TRP A 61 2.48 30.95 -10.03
N LEU A 62 1.60 30.02 -10.46
CA LEU A 62 1.34 29.83 -11.88
C LEU A 62 0.25 30.78 -12.37
N ASP A 63 0.55 31.51 -13.41
CA ASP A 63 -0.44 32.28 -14.17
C ASP A 63 -0.98 31.45 -15.34
N CYS A 64 -1.77 30.41 -15.00
CA CYS A 64 -2.42 29.54 -15.98
C CYS A 64 -3.77 29.09 -15.48
N SER A 65 -4.68 28.72 -16.39
CA SER A 65 -6.01 28.25 -16.06
C SER A 65 -6.03 26.79 -15.63
N SER A 66 -5.04 26.01 -16.05
CA SER A 66 -4.96 24.60 -15.67
C SER A 66 -3.54 24.05 -15.71
N VAL A 67 -3.32 23.05 -14.86
CA VAL A 67 -2.14 22.17 -14.90
C VAL A 67 -2.62 20.79 -15.32
N VAL A 68 -1.98 20.23 -16.33
CA VAL A 68 -2.33 18.93 -16.92
C VAL A 68 -1.12 18.01 -16.87
N LEU A 69 -1.18 16.98 -16.02
CA LEU A 69 -0.18 15.92 -16.02
C LEU A 69 -0.65 14.78 -16.94
N VAL A 70 0.19 14.46 -17.92
CA VAL A 70 -0.09 13.41 -18.90
C VAL A 70 0.92 12.28 -18.75
N HIS A 71 0.45 11.13 -18.33
CA HIS A 71 1.27 9.93 -18.25
C HIS A 71 1.24 9.21 -19.60
N GLN A 72 2.34 9.32 -20.35
CA GLN A 72 2.58 8.50 -21.53
C GLN A 72 2.84 7.03 -21.15
N SER A 73 3.33 6.82 -19.95
CA SER A 73 3.42 5.59 -19.19
C SER A 73 3.67 5.92 -17.73
N LEU A 74 3.42 4.99 -16.81
CA LEU A 74 3.78 5.19 -15.41
C LEU A 74 5.29 5.26 -15.22
N PRO A 75 5.81 6.13 -14.32
CA PRO A 75 7.22 6.17 -13.96
C PRO A 75 7.65 4.82 -13.34
N LYS A 76 8.93 4.48 -13.45
CA LYS A 76 9.48 3.24 -12.87
C LYS A 76 9.89 3.45 -11.41
N LEU A 77 8.91 3.66 -10.56
CA LEU A 77 9.10 3.80 -9.12
C LEU A 77 9.00 2.42 -8.43
N ASN A 78 9.64 2.29 -7.26
CA ASN A 78 9.36 1.16 -6.38
C ASN A 78 7.90 1.22 -5.88
N GLY A 79 7.41 0.10 -5.34
CA GLY A 79 6.00 0.00 -4.95
C GLY A 79 5.54 1.00 -3.90
N TRP A 80 6.44 1.42 -3.00
CA TRP A 80 6.14 2.46 -2.01
C TRP A 80 5.99 3.83 -2.67
N ASP A 81 6.99 4.26 -3.41
CA ASP A 81 6.98 5.57 -4.08
C ASP A 81 5.85 5.68 -5.09
N MET A 82 5.54 4.59 -5.82
CA MET A 82 4.39 4.55 -6.73
C MET A 82 3.07 4.76 -5.99
N ASN A 83 2.89 4.10 -4.85
CA ASN A 83 1.68 4.27 -4.04
C ASN A 83 1.55 5.72 -3.55
N VAL A 84 2.62 6.26 -2.96
CA VAL A 84 2.63 7.64 -2.45
C VAL A 84 2.37 8.64 -3.57
N TYR A 85 3.06 8.49 -4.70
CA TYR A 85 2.88 9.33 -5.88
C TYR A 85 1.42 9.36 -6.35
N LEU A 86 0.83 8.19 -6.57
CA LEU A 86 -0.54 8.09 -7.06
C LEU A 86 -1.57 8.58 -6.04
N GLU A 87 -1.37 8.31 -4.73
CA GLU A 87 -2.23 8.85 -3.67
C GLU A 87 -2.19 10.38 -3.66
N GLN A 88 -1.03 10.98 -3.79
CA GLN A 88 -0.90 12.44 -3.81
C GLN A 88 -1.54 13.07 -5.03
N LEU A 89 -1.38 12.47 -6.21
CA LEU A 89 -2.09 12.94 -7.41
C LEU A 89 -3.61 12.85 -7.26
N TYR A 90 -4.08 11.76 -6.63
CA TYR A 90 -5.51 11.58 -6.38
C TYR A 90 -6.04 12.64 -5.41
N ASP A 91 -5.37 12.82 -4.28
CA ASP A 91 -5.78 13.76 -3.24
C ASP A 91 -5.71 15.21 -3.75
N ALA A 92 -4.64 15.60 -4.44
CA ALA A 92 -4.53 16.93 -5.05
C ALA A 92 -5.65 17.17 -6.07
N SER A 93 -5.93 16.18 -6.92
CA SER A 93 -7.00 16.27 -7.92
C SER A 93 -8.37 16.46 -7.27
N ALA A 94 -8.67 15.72 -6.20
CA ALA A 94 -9.92 15.87 -5.44
C ALA A 94 -10.00 17.22 -4.71
N GLU A 95 -8.89 17.68 -4.16
CA GLU A 95 -8.83 18.97 -3.48
C GLU A 95 -9.09 20.13 -4.44
N TRP A 96 -8.47 20.12 -5.63
CA TRP A 96 -8.72 21.13 -6.66
C TRP A 96 -10.17 21.12 -7.16
N GLU A 97 -10.79 19.96 -7.29
CA GLU A 97 -12.22 19.87 -7.62
C GLU A 97 -13.10 20.46 -6.53
N SER A 98 -12.77 20.23 -5.26
CA SER A 98 -13.56 20.72 -4.12
C SER A 98 -13.45 22.23 -3.91
N ARG A 99 -12.32 22.84 -4.24
CA ARG A 99 -12.11 24.28 -4.10
C ARG A 99 -12.99 25.08 -5.05
N GLY A 100 -13.34 24.52 -6.20
CA GLY A 100 -14.00 25.24 -7.26
C GLY A 100 -13.12 26.38 -7.80
N GLY A 101 -13.56 27.10 -8.78
CA GLY A 101 -12.83 28.26 -9.30
C GLY A 101 -12.32 28.04 -10.72
N ASN A 102 -11.48 28.99 -11.18
CA ASN A 102 -11.08 29.07 -12.59
C ASN A 102 -9.79 28.26 -12.89
N LYS A 103 -9.14 27.68 -11.88
CA LYS A 103 -7.91 26.88 -12.06
C LYS A 103 -8.22 25.40 -11.86
N ALA A 104 -7.73 24.55 -12.76
CA ALA A 104 -7.94 23.11 -12.72
C ALA A 104 -6.62 22.35 -12.63
N PHE A 105 -6.62 21.24 -11.88
CA PHE A 105 -5.55 20.26 -11.85
C PHE A 105 -6.08 18.94 -12.42
N CYS A 106 -5.55 18.54 -13.59
CA CYS A 106 -6.00 17.37 -14.33
C CYS A 106 -4.86 16.38 -14.49
N VAL A 107 -5.17 15.11 -14.28
CA VAL A 107 -4.21 14.01 -14.44
C VAL A 107 -4.77 13.01 -15.43
N TYR A 108 -3.99 12.67 -16.44
CA TYR A 108 -4.34 11.69 -17.45
C TYR A 108 -3.40 10.50 -17.40
N PHE A 109 -3.98 9.31 -17.43
CA PHE A 109 -3.28 8.04 -17.59
C PHE A 109 -3.74 7.35 -18.86
N LEU A 110 -2.89 6.54 -19.46
CA LEU A 110 -3.33 5.63 -20.51
C LEU A 110 -4.21 4.52 -19.91
N LEU A 111 -5.18 4.08 -20.68
CA LEU A 111 -6.08 3.01 -20.27
C LEU A 111 -5.33 1.70 -20.00
N ASP A 112 -4.21 1.46 -20.69
CA ASP A 112 -3.31 0.32 -20.47
C ASP A 112 -2.71 0.30 -19.04
N ASP A 113 -2.54 1.47 -18.43
CA ASP A 113 -2.02 1.59 -17.06
C ASP A 113 -3.12 1.52 -15.98
N LYS A 114 -4.41 1.51 -16.40
CA LYS A 114 -5.54 1.54 -15.46
C LYS A 114 -5.48 0.44 -14.42
N ALA A 115 -5.17 -0.79 -14.83
CA ALA A 115 -5.08 -1.91 -13.90
C ALA A 115 -3.97 -1.73 -12.84
N LYS A 116 -2.85 -1.06 -13.21
CA LYS A 116 -1.78 -0.72 -12.27
C LYS A 116 -2.20 0.39 -11.32
N VAL A 117 -2.84 1.44 -11.84
CA VAL A 117 -3.33 2.56 -11.02
C VAL A 117 -4.42 2.07 -10.06
N ASP A 118 -5.38 1.26 -10.51
CA ASP A 118 -6.43 0.66 -9.67
C ASP A 118 -5.83 -0.24 -8.57
N PHE A 119 -4.71 -0.89 -8.86
CA PHE A 119 -3.99 -1.70 -7.90
C PHE A 119 -3.45 -0.88 -6.71
N PHE A 120 -2.85 0.27 -6.99
CA PHE A 120 -2.32 1.16 -5.95
C PHE A 120 -3.40 2.01 -5.27
N LEU A 121 -4.47 2.32 -5.98
CA LEU A 121 -5.60 3.13 -5.52
C LEU A 121 -6.91 2.33 -5.54
N PRO A 122 -7.01 1.25 -4.75
CA PRO A 122 -8.16 0.36 -4.81
C PRO A 122 -9.46 1.09 -4.42
N GLY A 123 -10.47 0.98 -5.28
CA GLY A 123 -11.79 1.58 -5.05
C GLY A 123 -11.87 3.09 -5.23
N LYS A 124 -10.79 3.76 -5.64
CA LYS A 124 -10.79 5.21 -5.90
C LYS A 124 -11.42 5.56 -7.26
N PHE A 125 -11.33 4.66 -8.24
CA PHE A 125 -11.92 4.88 -9.56
C PHE A 125 -13.13 3.97 -9.76
N PRO A 126 -14.30 4.52 -10.15
CA PRO A 126 -15.46 3.70 -10.42
C PRO A 126 -15.14 2.74 -11.58
N GLN A 127 -15.28 1.46 -11.33
CA GLN A 127 -15.35 0.48 -12.41
C GLN A 127 -16.72 0.60 -13.07
N PRO A 128 -16.84 0.56 -14.41
CA PRO A 128 -18.11 0.80 -15.12
C PRO A 128 -19.29 -0.04 -14.67
N GLU A 129 -19.10 -1.12 -13.93
CA GLU A 129 -20.17 -2.04 -13.50
C GLU A 129 -19.93 -2.71 -12.13
N VAL A 130 -18.93 -2.31 -11.37
CA VAL A 130 -18.76 -2.89 -10.04
C VAL A 130 -19.58 -2.06 -9.06
N GLN A 131 -20.77 -2.54 -8.73
CA GLN A 131 -21.47 -2.11 -7.52
C GLN A 131 -20.42 -2.04 -6.41
N HIS A 132 -20.32 -0.89 -5.73
CA HIS A 132 -19.47 -0.70 -4.55
C HIS A 132 -19.83 -1.75 -3.50
N LYS A 133 -19.23 -2.93 -3.59
CA LYS A 133 -19.34 -3.92 -2.52
C LYS A 133 -18.69 -3.30 -1.30
N ARG A 134 -19.48 -2.98 -0.30
CA ARG A 134 -18.94 -2.61 1.01
C ARG A 134 -18.03 -3.74 1.48
N ALA A 135 -16.86 -3.37 2.00
CA ALA A 135 -15.98 -4.35 2.61
C ALA A 135 -16.78 -5.15 3.65
N PRO A 136 -16.71 -6.49 3.65
CA PRO A 136 -17.41 -7.30 4.63
C PRO A 136 -17.01 -6.88 6.04
N ALA A 137 -17.98 -6.84 6.96
CA ALA A 137 -17.68 -6.65 8.36
C ALA A 137 -16.80 -7.80 8.86
N THR A 138 -15.76 -7.46 9.62
CA THR A 138 -14.84 -8.43 10.22
C THR A 138 -14.83 -8.26 11.73
N HIS A 139 -14.69 -9.34 12.45
CA HIS A 139 -14.81 -9.37 13.91
C HIS A 139 -13.59 -10.06 14.53
N ILE A 140 -13.28 -9.71 15.76
CA ILE A 140 -12.26 -10.41 16.54
C ILE A 140 -12.63 -11.90 16.60
N GLY A 141 -11.64 -12.75 16.35
CA GLY A 141 -11.78 -14.19 16.26
C GLY A 141 -11.94 -14.73 14.83
N ASP A 142 -12.24 -13.88 13.84
CA ASP A 142 -12.37 -14.32 12.46
C ASP A 142 -11.02 -14.80 11.91
N ILE A 143 -11.09 -15.93 11.19
CA ILE A 143 -9.95 -16.59 10.56
C ILE A 143 -10.10 -16.46 9.04
N PHE A 144 -9.01 -16.14 8.38
CA PHE A 144 -8.96 -15.94 6.93
C PHE A 144 -7.96 -16.89 6.29
N GLU A 145 -8.39 -17.48 5.18
CA GLU A 145 -7.55 -18.28 4.29
C GLU A 145 -6.88 -17.38 3.26
N ILE A 146 -5.59 -17.52 3.10
CA ILE A 146 -4.73 -16.75 2.20
C ILE A 146 -4.15 -17.71 1.17
N THR A 147 -4.52 -17.52 -0.10
CA THR A 147 -3.96 -18.30 -1.21
C THR A 147 -2.52 -17.86 -1.50
N LEU A 148 -1.63 -18.83 -1.62
CA LEU A 148 -0.22 -18.63 -1.89
C LEU A 148 0.17 -19.24 -3.25
N PRO A 149 1.29 -18.83 -3.86
CA PRO A 149 1.82 -19.47 -5.06
C PRO A 149 2.12 -20.95 -4.83
N GLY A 150 1.96 -21.78 -5.88
CA GLY A 150 2.29 -23.20 -5.84
C GLY A 150 1.27 -24.07 -5.11
N ASP A 151 -0.02 -23.82 -5.34
CA ASP A 151 -1.15 -24.57 -4.78
C ASP A 151 -1.10 -24.75 -3.27
N ARG A 152 -0.75 -23.69 -2.59
CA ARG A 152 -0.66 -23.61 -1.13
C ARG A 152 -1.53 -22.52 -0.57
N LYS A 153 -1.81 -22.66 0.70
CA LYS A 153 -2.54 -21.67 1.48
C LYS A 153 -2.01 -21.59 2.90
N ARG A 154 -2.26 -20.46 3.52
CA ARG A 154 -1.94 -20.17 4.91
C ARG A 154 -3.12 -19.49 5.58
N TYR A 155 -3.09 -19.39 6.88
CA TYR A 155 -4.18 -18.79 7.64
C TYR A 155 -3.68 -17.62 8.47
N MET A 156 -4.57 -16.65 8.70
CA MET A 156 -4.39 -15.59 9.68
C MET A 156 -5.68 -15.40 10.49
N GLN A 157 -5.54 -14.85 11.69
CA GLN A 157 -6.68 -14.56 12.56
C GLN A 157 -6.66 -13.11 13.01
N PHE A 158 -7.81 -12.44 12.99
CA PHE A 158 -8.02 -11.13 13.60
C PHE A 158 -8.19 -11.29 15.11
N ILE A 159 -7.27 -10.75 15.91
CA ILE A 159 -7.20 -11.04 17.35
C ILE A 159 -7.44 -9.83 18.25
N ILE A 160 -7.24 -8.59 17.77
CA ILE A 160 -7.39 -7.40 18.61
C ILE A 160 -7.58 -6.14 17.74
N VAL A 161 -8.27 -5.14 18.30
CA VAL A 161 -8.20 -3.76 17.83
C VAL A 161 -7.14 -3.04 18.66
N ASP A 162 -6.01 -2.69 18.05
CA ASP A 162 -4.87 -2.10 18.75
C ASP A 162 -5.07 -0.59 18.97
N SER A 163 -5.50 -0.22 20.18
CA SER A 163 -5.72 1.18 20.55
C SER A 163 -4.43 2.00 20.59
N SER A 164 -3.27 1.37 20.76
CA SER A 164 -1.96 2.04 20.69
C SER A 164 -1.56 2.45 19.26
N GLN A 165 -2.28 1.94 18.24
CA GLN A 165 -2.09 2.23 16.82
C GLN A 165 -3.39 2.73 16.18
N MET A 166 -4.01 3.75 16.78
CA MET A 166 -5.23 4.41 16.25
C MET A 166 -6.36 3.43 15.88
N GLY A 167 -6.49 2.34 16.62
CA GLY A 167 -7.51 1.32 16.36
C GLY A 167 -7.20 0.41 15.17
N ALA A 168 -5.93 0.25 14.82
CA ALA A 168 -5.54 -0.71 13.80
C ALA A 168 -5.95 -2.15 14.17
N TRP A 169 -6.19 -2.97 13.18
CA TRP A 169 -6.61 -4.35 13.38
C TRP A 169 -5.40 -5.27 13.47
N GLY A 170 -5.19 -5.78 14.66
CA GLY A 170 -4.09 -6.70 14.96
C GLY A 170 -4.42 -8.11 14.56
N VAL A 171 -3.55 -8.71 13.76
CA VAL A 171 -3.67 -10.09 13.29
C VAL A 171 -2.48 -10.92 13.70
N ARG A 172 -2.69 -12.22 13.90
CA ARG A 172 -1.65 -13.24 13.92
C ARG A 172 -1.67 -14.05 12.63
N VAL A 173 -0.52 -14.22 12.01
CA VAL A 173 -0.34 -15.08 10.84
C VAL A 173 0.28 -16.38 11.29
N PHE A 174 -0.33 -17.50 10.91
CA PHE A 174 0.16 -18.83 11.29
C PHE A 174 1.26 -19.30 10.34
N LYS A 175 2.10 -20.18 10.81
CA LYS A 175 3.34 -20.56 10.12
C LYS A 175 3.17 -21.68 9.09
N THR A 176 2.23 -22.59 9.32
CA THR A 176 2.05 -23.78 8.49
C THR A 176 1.46 -23.43 7.13
N ASP A 177 2.12 -23.88 6.06
CA ASP A 177 1.56 -23.89 4.72
C ASP A 177 0.79 -25.20 4.51
N TYR A 178 -0.43 -25.10 4.03
CA TYR A 178 -1.32 -26.20 3.69
C TYR A 178 -1.42 -26.34 2.16
N SER A 179 -1.70 -27.52 1.66
CA SER A 179 -2.17 -27.71 0.29
C SER A 179 -3.54 -27.05 0.09
N MET A 180 -3.85 -26.62 -1.13
CA MET A 180 -5.20 -26.10 -1.43
C MET A 180 -6.33 -27.09 -1.16
N GLU A 181 -6.03 -28.39 -1.23
CA GLU A 181 -7.00 -29.47 -0.93
C GLU A 181 -7.23 -29.69 0.57
N ASP A 182 -6.28 -29.31 1.41
CA ASP A 182 -6.39 -29.48 2.87
C ASP A 182 -7.52 -28.60 3.44
N LYS A 183 -8.26 -29.13 4.38
CA LYS A 183 -9.32 -28.42 5.11
C LYS A 183 -9.12 -28.58 6.62
N PRO A 184 -8.03 -27.96 7.17
CA PRO A 184 -7.79 -28.07 8.61
C PRO A 184 -8.95 -27.47 9.40
N SER A 185 -9.32 -28.11 10.51
CA SER A 185 -10.33 -27.52 11.40
C SER A 185 -9.80 -26.22 12.02
N VAL A 186 -10.72 -25.35 12.41
CA VAL A 186 -10.40 -24.10 13.10
C VAL A 186 -9.53 -24.36 14.35
N ASP A 187 -9.82 -25.43 15.11
CA ASP A 187 -9.05 -25.80 16.30
C ASP A 187 -7.61 -26.23 16.00
N VAL A 188 -7.36 -26.78 14.81
CA VAL A 188 -6.01 -27.10 14.35
C VAL A 188 -5.26 -25.82 13.99
N ILE A 189 -5.91 -24.92 13.26
CA ILE A 189 -5.33 -23.66 12.82
C ILE A 189 -4.91 -22.79 14.02
N VAL A 190 -5.78 -22.61 15.01
CA VAL A 190 -5.49 -21.69 16.13
C VAL A 190 -4.42 -22.20 17.09
N LYS A 191 -4.11 -23.49 17.04
CA LYS A 191 -3.03 -24.14 17.80
C LYS A 191 -1.67 -24.13 17.07
N ASP A 192 -1.68 -23.74 15.81
CA ASP A 192 -0.41 -23.62 15.05
C ASP A 192 0.48 -22.51 15.61
N SER A 193 1.77 -22.62 15.36
CA SER A 193 2.75 -21.59 15.71
C SER A 193 2.51 -20.32 14.92
N VAL A 194 2.66 -19.17 15.58
CA VAL A 194 2.59 -17.88 14.94
C VAL A 194 3.90 -17.57 14.21
N ASP A 195 3.81 -17.22 12.95
CA ASP A 195 4.94 -16.75 12.14
C ASP A 195 5.28 -15.31 12.50
N PHE A 196 4.27 -14.41 12.49
CA PHE A 196 4.42 -13.02 12.92
C PHE A 196 3.05 -12.42 13.31
N TYR A 197 3.12 -11.30 14.02
CA TYR A 197 1.99 -10.42 14.28
C TYR A 197 2.12 -9.16 13.45
N CYS A 198 1.02 -8.58 13.04
CA CYS A 198 1.02 -7.26 12.41
C CYS A 198 -0.27 -6.49 12.66
N ASN A 199 -0.18 -5.18 12.49
CA ASN A 199 -1.33 -4.30 12.42
C ASN A 199 -1.67 -3.99 10.97
N THR A 200 -2.94 -4.11 10.58
CA THR A 200 -3.43 -3.76 9.26
C THR A 200 -4.57 -2.76 9.33
N ARG A 201 -4.75 -1.96 8.28
CA ARG A 201 -5.80 -0.94 8.25
C ARG A 201 -7.18 -1.52 7.98
N ALA A 202 -7.27 -2.58 7.15
CA ALA A 202 -8.56 -3.03 6.66
C ALA A 202 -8.54 -4.49 6.20
N ILE A 203 -8.88 -5.42 7.09
CA ILE A 203 -9.01 -6.86 6.74
C ILE A 203 -10.08 -7.04 5.66
N GLY A 204 -11.24 -6.38 5.79
CA GLY A 204 -12.32 -6.45 4.81
C GLY A 204 -11.91 -5.97 3.41
N GLN A 205 -10.98 -5.02 3.31
CA GLN A 205 -10.43 -4.59 2.02
C GLN A 205 -9.62 -5.71 1.35
N GLY A 206 -8.87 -6.49 2.12
CA GLY A 206 -8.16 -7.65 1.59
C GLY A 206 -9.09 -8.72 1.04
N ILE A 207 -10.30 -8.87 1.62
CA ILE A 207 -11.35 -9.74 1.08
C ILE A 207 -11.85 -9.19 -0.27
N LEU A 208 -12.12 -7.88 -0.35
CA LEU A 208 -12.54 -7.24 -1.61
C LEU A 208 -11.52 -7.38 -2.72
N LEU A 209 -10.23 -7.32 -2.38
CA LEU A 209 -9.12 -7.48 -3.29
C LEU A 209 -8.84 -8.95 -3.65
N GLY A 210 -9.56 -9.90 -3.05
CA GLY A 210 -9.33 -11.33 -3.26
C GLY A 210 -8.00 -11.85 -2.71
N LEU A 211 -7.38 -11.14 -1.76
CA LEU A 211 -6.12 -11.55 -1.14
C LEU A 211 -6.32 -12.68 -0.13
N TRP A 212 -7.49 -12.69 0.50
CA TRP A 212 -7.91 -13.71 1.44
C TRP A 212 -9.43 -13.84 1.48
N SER A 213 -9.90 -14.94 1.99
CA SER A 213 -11.33 -15.22 2.18
C SER A 213 -11.61 -15.61 3.63
N PHE A 214 -12.84 -15.35 4.10
CA PHE A 214 -13.28 -15.82 5.41
C PHE A 214 -13.30 -17.35 5.43
N TYR A 215 -12.69 -17.95 6.46
CA TYR A 215 -12.62 -19.39 6.63
C TYR A 215 -13.45 -19.90 7.82
N GLY A 216 -13.40 -19.21 8.94
CA GLY A 216 -14.10 -19.60 10.15
C GLY A 216 -13.86 -18.63 11.30
N LYS A 217 -14.26 -19.01 12.50
CA LYS A 217 -14.10 -18.17 13.69
C LYS A 217 -13.70 -19.00 14.91
N SER A 218 -12.84 -18.43 15.77
CA SER A 218 -12.46 -19.02 17.06
C SER A 218 -12.44 -17.96 18.14
N ALA A 219 -12.83 -18.33 19.34
CA ALA A 219 -12.65 -17.54 20.55
C ALA A 219 -11.24 -17.63 21.11
N ASP A 220 -10.43 -18.62 20.68
CA ASP A 220 -9.02 -18.72 21.05
C ASP A 220 -8.20 -17.68 20.26
N LEU A 221 -7.83 -16.60 20.93
CA LEU A 221 -7.05 -15.52 20.36
C LEU A 221 -5.54 -15.69 20.58
N GLY A 222 -5.14 -16.78 21.22
CA GLY A 222 -3.75 -17.04 21.60
C GLY A 222 -3.25 -16.11 22.70
N ASN A 223 -1.91 -16.00 22.79
CA ASN A 223 -1.27 -15.16 23.79
C ASN A 223 -1.10 -13.71 23.25
N LEU A 224 -2.01 -12.82 23.60
CA LEU A 224 -1.93 -11.40 23.23
C LEU A 224 -0.67 -10.69 23.80
N ASP A 225 -0.12 -11.17 24.90
CA ASP A 225 1.12 -10.63 25.46
C ASP A 225 2.36 -10.91 24.59
N ALA A 226 2.27 -11.87 23.69
CA ALA A 226 3.32 -12.16 22.71
C ALA A 226 3.31 -11.15 21.53
N MET A 227 2.24 -10.40 21.36
CA MET A 227 2.10 -9.39 20.30
C MET A 227 2.88 -8.12 20.69
N VAL A 228 4.17 -8.14 20.41
CA VAL A 228 5.11 -7.06 20.74
C VAL A 228 5.64 -6.46 19.45
N PHE A 229 5.57 -5.16 19.37
CA PHE A 229 5.98 -4.38 18.21
C PHE A 229 7.17 -3.47 18.50
N ARG A 230 7.95 -3.19 17.48
CA ARG A 230 8.99 -2.18 17.49
C ARG A 230 8.96 -1.37 16.20
N THR A 231 9.30 -0.10 16.27
CA THR A 231 9.56 0.74 15.12
C THR A 231 10.67 1.74 15.44
N PHE A 232 11.46 2.09 14.44
CA PHE A 232 12.46 3.13 14.59
C PHE A 232 11.82 4.48 14.22
N ASP A 233 11.81 5.38 15.18
CA ASP A 233 11.34 6.74 15.00
C ASP A 233 12.55 7.63 14.68
N ARG A 234 12.56 8.24 13.51
CA ARG A 234 13.62 9.16 13.09
C ARG A 234 13.63 10.44 13.95
N GLY A 235 12.56 10.65 14.71
CA GLY A 235 12.38 11.85 15.50
C GLY A 235 12.04 13.08 14.65
N ILE A 236 11.53 14.10 15.34
CA ILE A 236 11.33 15.43 14.75
C ILE A 236 12.21 16.39 15.58
N PRO A 237 13.15 17.11 14.97
CA PRO A 237 13.99 18.06 15.69
C PRO A 237 13.16 19.01 16.54
N GLY A 238 13.47 19.08 17.85
CA GLY A 238 12.75 19.93 18.80
C GLY A 238 11.43 19.37 19.35
N LEU A 239 10.89 18.27 18.79
CA LEU A 239 9.62 17.68 19.23
C LEU A 239 9.80 16.33 19.93
N ASN A 240 10.46 15.38 19.28
CA ASN A 240 10.74 14.06 19.84
C ASN A 240 12.12 13.55 19.44
N PRO A 241 12.85 12.88 20.35
CA PRO A 241 14.17 12.36 20.05
C PRO A 241 14.09 11.16 19.11
N GLN A 242 15.10 11.02 18.25
CA GLN A 242 15.31 9.82 17.46
C GLN A 242 15.52 8.60 18.37
N GLY A 243 14.89 7.46 18.02
CA GLY A 243 15.04 6.23 18.80
C GLY A 243 14.05 5.14 18.42
N TRP A 244 13.98 4.13 19.27
CA TRP A 244 13.08 3.00 19.10
C TRP A 244 11.83 3.17 19.95
N ARG A 245 10.69 2.95 19.34
CA ARG A 245 9.42 2.77 20.03
C ARG A 245 9.13 1.28 20.11
N VAL A 246 8.75 0.83 21.31
CA VAL A 246 8.39 -0.58 21.56
C VAL A 246 7.11 -0.61 22.38
N TRP A 247 6.18 -1.45 22.01
CA TRP A 247 4.92 -1.62 22.75
C TRP A 247 4.36 -3.04 22.57
N LYS A 248 3.54 -3.45 23.51
CA LYS A 248 2.60 -4.54 23.33
C LYS A 248 1.29 -3.99 22.80
N ALA A 249 0.55 -4.77 22.00
CA ALA A 249 -0.73 -4.36 21.46
C ALA A 249 -1.66 -3.78 22.54
N SER A 250 -2.24 -2.62 22.26
CA SER A 250 -3.11 -1.85 23.17
C SER A 250 -2.50 -1.46 24.52
N GLN A 251 -1.18 -1.44 24.61
CA GLN A 251 -0.46 -0.99 25.81
C GLN A 251 0.38 0.26 25.54
N LYS A 252 0.90 0.85 26.63
CA LYS A 252 1.74 2.05 26.55
C LYS A 252 2.99 1.83 25.69
N VAL A 253 3.29 2.79 24.84
CA VAL A 253 4.51 2.83 24.03
C VAL A 253 5.70 3.25 24.91
N HIS A 254 6.77 2.50 24.84
CA HIS A 254 8.04 2.79 25.50
C HIS A 254 9.07 3.27 24.48
N HIS A 255 9.81 4.32 24.85
CA HIS A 255 10.85 4.90 24.00
C HIS A 255 12.24 4.47 24.48
N TYR A 256 13.10 4.08 23.58
CA TYR A 256 14.47 3.66 23.84
C TYR A 256 15.43 4.30 22.83
N ARG A 257 16.52 4.90 23.32
CA ARG A 257 17.58 5.41 22.44
C ARG A 257 18.26 4.25 21.66
N VAL A 258 18.45 3.12 22.32
CA VAL A 258 19.01 1.89 21.76
C VAL A 258 18.03 0.75 22.03
N LEU A 259 17.75 -0.07 21.02
CA LEU A 259 16.79 -1.16 21.15
C LEU A 259 17.31 -2.22 22.16
N PRO A 260 16.56 -2.50 23.24
CA PRO A 260 16.94 -3.55 24.17
C PRO A 260 16.98 -4.92 23.50
N ARG A 261 17.97 -5.75 23.85
CA ARG A 261 18.18 -7.07 23.23
C ARG A 261 16.94 -7.98 23.23
N LYS A 262 16.13 -7.91 24.28
CA LYS A 262 14.88 -8.70 24.39
C LYS A 262 13.83 -8.38 23.32
N TYR A 263 13.94 -7.24 22.66
CA TYR A 263 13.02 -6.79 21.60
C TYR A 263 13.58 -6.92 20.19
N LEU A 264 14.76 -7.52 20.02
CA LEU A 264 15.35 -7.74 18.69
C LEU A 264 14.48 -8.61 17.77
N LYS A 265 13.64 -9.47 18.35
CA LYS A 265 12.71 -10.35 17.63
C LYS A 265 11.27 -9.85 17.62
N ALA A 266 11.00 -8.66 18.17
CA ALA A 266 9.68 -8.07 18.10
C ALA A 266 9.32 -7.75 16.64
N ASP A 267 8.03 -7.85 16.32
CA ASP A 267 7.52 -7.58 14.99
C ASP A 267 7.60 -6.10 14.63
N ASP A 268 7.51 -5.80 13.35
CA ASP A 268 7.47 -4.43 12.86
C ASP A 268 6.15 -3.76 13.26
N GLY A 269 6.25 -2.55 13.79
CA GLY A 269 5.13 -1.81 14.35
C GLY A 269 4.39 -0.90 13.37
N GLY A 270 4.59 -1.08 12.07
CA GLY A 270 3.84 -0.35 11.06
C GLY A 270 2.37 -0.77 10.99
N MET A 271 1.52 0.12 10.45
CA MET A 271 0.20 -0.26 9.95
C MET A 271 0.32 -0.61 8.47
N PHE A 272 0.12 -1.88 8.16
CA PHE A 272 0.38 -2.39 6.81
C PHE A 272 -0.92 -2.50 6.00
N PRO A 273 -0.97 -2.02 4.75
CA PRO A 273 -2.07 -2.32 3.85
C PRO A 273 -2.12 -3.82 3.55
N PRO A 274 -3.30 -4.37 3.18
CA PRO A 274 -3.50 -5.81 2.96
C PRO A 274 -2.46 -6.46 2.06
N ILE A 275 -2.06 -5.77 1.02
CA ILE A 275 -1.09 -6.25 0.05
C ILE A 275 0.29 -6.49 0.66
N TRP A 276 0.71 -5.67 1.61
CA TRP A 276 2.00 -5.81 2.27
C TRP A 276 2.00 -6.96 3.28
N VAL A 277 0.85 -7.25 3.88
CA VAL A 277 0.68 -8.45 4.70
C VAL A 277 0.90 -9.70 3.83
N LEU A 278 0.26 -9.76 2.66
CA LEU A 278 0.47 -10.84 1.70
C LEU A 278 1.94 -10.92 1.25
N TYR A 279 2.54 -9.78 0.90
CA TYR A 279 3.95 -9.72 0.51
C TYR A 279 4.87 -10.27 1.62
N ARG A 280 4.63 -9.89 2.87
CA ARG A 280 5.38 -10.40 4.04
C ARG A 280 5.25 -11.91 4.17
N ILE A 281 4.04 -12.45 4.00
CA ILE A 281 3.79 -13.90 4.07
C ILE A 281 4.61 -14.65 3.02
N ILE A 282 4.69 -14.12 1.81
CA ILE A 282 5.34 -14.80 0.68
C ILE A 282 6.86 -14.60 0.68
N SER A 283 7.33 -13.37 0.93
CA SER A 283 8.75 -13.00 0.79
C SER A 283 9.54 -13.02 2.10
N GLY A 284 8.87 -13.05 3.24
CA GLY A 284 9.51 -12.85 4.54
C GLY A 284 9.94 -11.40 4.82
N ARG A 285 9.55 -10.42 4.00
CA ARG A 285 9.96 -9.00 4.11
C ARG A 285 8.74 -8.09 4.08
N TRP A 286 8.85 -6.89 4.66
CA TRP A 286 7.76 -5.91 4.68
C TRP A 286 7.73 -4.97 3.46
N CYS A 287 8.83 -4.72 2.83
CA CYS A 287 8.87 -3.85 1.66
C CYS A 287 8.93 -4.68 0.38
N PRO A 288 8.07 -4.39 -0.62
CA PRO A 288 8.26 -4.92 -1.96
C PRO A 288 9.64 -4.53 -2.48
N ALA A 289 10.30 -5.44 -3.18
CA ALA A 289 11.53 -5.09 -3.88
C ALA A 289 11.23 -4.02 -4.94
N PRO A 290 12.14 -3.05 -5.18
CA PRO A 290 12.03 -2.14 -6.31
C PRO A 290 11.81 -2.95 -7.61
N ASN A 291 11.00 -2.46 -8.52
CA ASN A 291 10.72 -3.03 -9.85
C ASN A 291 9.77 -4.24 -9.94
N VAL A 292 8.93 -4.47 -8.95
CA VAL A 292 8.02 -5.62 -8.93
C VAL A 292 6.84 -5.50 -9.90
N ILE A 293 6.62 -4.35 -10.53
CA ILE A 293 5.37 -4.07 -11.26
C ILE A 293 5.53 -4.04 -12.78
N ASP A 294 6.74 -4.12 -13.30
CA ASP A 294 6.99 -4.12 -14.74
C ASP A 294 6.72 -5.48 -15.39
N ASP A 295 5.85 -5.52 -16.39
CA ASP A 295 5.61 -6.59 -17.35
C ASP A 295 4.61 -7.72 -17.03
N TYR A 296 3.43 -7.42 -16.45
CA TYR A 296 2.49 -8.51 -16.12
C TYR A 296 1.14 -8.50 -16.83
N LYS A 297 1.13 -8.49 -18.16
CA LYS A 297 -0.07 -8.90 -18.90
C LYS A 297 -0.29 -10.40 -18.68
N GLY A 298 -1.32 -10.76 -17.90
CA GLY A 298 -1.76 -12.15 -17.70
C GLY A 298 -1.25 -12.85 -16.44
N ALA A 299 -0.43 -12.20 -15.61
CA ALA A 299 0.02 -12.77 -14.32
C ALA A 299 -1.08 -12.69 -13.24
N SER A 300 -1.07 -13.65 -12.31
CA SER A 300 -1.90 -13.56 -11.11
C SER A 300 -1.56 -12.30 -10.30
N LEU A 301 -2.49 -11.86 -9.43
CA LEU A 301 -2.26 -10.72 -8.56
C LEU A 301 -0.94 -10.87 -7.76
N ILE A 302 -0.67 -12.08 -7.29
CA ILE A 302 0.52 -12.43 -6.52
C ILE A 302 1.78 -12.32 -7.37
N GLU A 303 1.76 -12.83 -8.59
CA GLU A 303 2.89 -12.70 -9.53
C GLU A 303 3.14 -11.25 -9.93
N ARG A 304 2.08 -10.46 -10.06
CA ARG A 304 2.19 -9.02 -10.32
C ARG A 304 2.84 -8.25 -9.19
N LEU A 305 2.60 -8.69 -7.94
CA LEU A 305 3.14 -8.05 -6.75
C LEU A 305 4.60 -8.38 -6.49
N LEU A 306 4.98 -9.63 -6.71
CA LEU A 306 6.29 -10.14 -6.28
C LEU A 306 7.31 -10.16 -7.40
N GLY A 307 6.86 -10.12 -8.66
CA GLY A 307 7.72 -10.51 -9.75
C GLY A 307 8.06 -12.01 -9.72
N LYS A 308 8.11 -12.68 -10.88
CA LYS A 308 8.45 -14.12 -10.91
C LYS A 308 9.82 -14.42 -10.30
N GLU A 309 10.79 -13.53 -10.50
CA GLU A 309 12.14 -13.63 -9.94
C GLU A 309 12.22 -13.43 -8.42
N HIS A 310 11.21 -12.79 -7.82
CA HIS A 310 11.18 -12.49 -6.39
C HIS A 310 10.38 -13.51 -5.58
N ILE A 311 9.73 -14.47 -6.22
CA ILE A 311 9.10 -15.57 -5.51
C ILE A 311 10.24 -16.43 -4.90
N PRO A 312 10.32 -16.56 -3.56
CA PRO A 312 11.31 -17.43 -2.94
C PRO A 312 11.25 -18.83 -3.55
N LYS A 313 12.43 -19.46 -3.84
CA LYS A 313 12.49 -20.76 -4.52
C LYS A 313 11.63 -21.85 -3.88
N HIS A 314 11.47 -21.80 -2.53
CA HIS A 314 10.61 -22.74 -1.80
C HIS A 314 9.10 -22.46 -1.99
N LEU A 315 8.73 -21.30 -2.55
CA LEU A 315 7.37 -20.90 -2.87
C LEU A 315 7.07 -20.95 -4.37
N ALA A 316 8.09 -21.15 -5.20
CA ALA A 316 7.89 -21.30 -6.64
C ALA A 316 7.14 -22.62 -6.94
N PRO A 317 6.21 -22.62 -7.93
CA PRO A 317 5.60 -23.87 -8.38
C PRO A 317 6.73 -24.85 -8.80
N LYS A 318 6.66 -26.08 -8.33
CA LYS A 318 7.51 -27.13 -8.88
C LYS A 318 7.10 -27.34 -10.33
N MET A 319 7.98 -26.99 -11.25
CA MET A 319 7.83 -27.36 -12.66
C MET A 319 7.80 -28.88 -12.83
#